data_48ce9fb5dcb26dbfdf57e6b92bf2c676
#
_entry.id   48ce9fb5dcb26dbfdf57e6b92bf2c676
#
_cell.length_a   1.000
_cell.length_b   1.000
_cell.length_c   1.000
_cell.angle_alpha   90.00
_cell.angle_beta   90.00
_cell.angle_gamma   90.00
#
_symmetry.space_group_name_H-M   'P 1'
#
loop_
_entity.id
_entity.type
_entity.pdbx_description
1 polymer ?
#
loop_
_entity_poly.entity_id
_entity_poly.type
_entity_poly.pdbx_seq_one_letter_code
_entity_poly.pdbx_strand_id
1 'polypeptide(L)'
;MTQEITLTCYSLPAAPGLDNIKFEKGREHDRQALGFILPANTQLQIRQPNNNAGNARLRLLCNDSACEKSLTLNGNWQTISTTVDSVPFIDTLFFAQGGEFSVIYRQPTSNKNLPHWRKGQSEDAFFQTWEEQASPFALLELDRVRFLLPWAR
;
A
#
# COMPACT_ATOMS: atom_id res chain seq x y z
N MET A 1 -0.84 -23.01 -4.64
CA MET A 1 -1.57 -22.17 -5.61
C MET A 1 -1.65 -20.73 -5.13
N THR A 2 -1.26 -19.80 -5.96
CA THR A 2 -1.44 -18.37 -5.68
C THR A 2 -2.86 -17.97 -6.07
N GLN A 3 -3.46 -17.08 -5.28
CA GLN A 3 -4.79 -16.54 -5.53
C GLN A 3 -4.66 -15.20 -6.25
N GLU A 4 -5.39 -15.03 -7.36
CA GLU A 4 -5.50 -13.74 -8.02
C GLU A 4 -6.55 -12.90 -7.31
N ILE A 5 -6.19 -11.66 -6.99
CA ILE A 5 -7.06 -10.71 -6.30
C ILE A 5 -7.11 -9.43 -7.13
N THR A 6 -8.32 -8.92 -7.32
CA THR A 6 -8.55 -7.64 -7.97
C THR A 6 -8.83 -6.59 -6.91
N LEU A 7 -8.01 -5.55 -6.89
CA LEU A 7 -8.17 -4.41 -5.99
C LEU A 7 -8.68 -3.23 -6.80
N THR A 8 -9.80 -2.65 -6.37
CA THR A 8 -10.31 -1.41 -6.96
C THR A 8 -9.68 -0.23 -6.23
N CYS A 9 -9.00 0.62 -6.98
CA CYS A 9 -8.30 1.79 -6.48
C CYS A 9 -8.99 3.06 -6.98
N TYR A 10 -8.73 4.18 -6.29
CA TYR A 10 -9.32 5.46 -6.63
C TYR A 10 -8.23 6.43 -7.07
N SER A 11 -8.50 7.14 -8.16
CA SER A 11 -7.74 8.34 -8.50
C SER A 11 -8.45 9.55 -7.91
N LEU A 12 -7.68 10.55 -7.53
CA LEU A 12 -8.20 11.79 -6.98
C LEU A 12 -7.93 12.93 -7.94
N PRO A 13 -8.81 13.96 -8.00
CA PRO A 13 -8.48 15.16 -8.74
C PRO A 13 -7.30 15.86 -8.08
N ALA A 14 -6.44 16.47 -8.90
CA ALA A 14 -5.34 17.26 -8.36
C ALA A 14 -5.92 18.43 -7.54
N ALA A 15 -5.40 18.61 -6.33
CA ALA A 15 -5.88 19.70 -5.47
C ALA A 15 -5.46 21.05 -6.07
N PRO A 16 -6.41 21.96 -6.35
CA PRO A 16 -6.08 23.21 -6.99
C PRO A 16 -5.22 24.09 -6.08
N GLY A 17 -4.13 24.63 -6.61
CA GLY A 17 -3.32 25.62 -5.94
C GLY A 17 -2.30 25.11 -4.95
N LEU A 18 -2.22 23.81 -4.70
CA LEU A 18 -1.22 23.25 -3.78
C LEU A 18 0.20 23.32 -4.37
N ASP A 19 0.33 23.29 -5.68
CA ASP A 19 1.64 23.41 -6.34
C ASP A 19 2.24 24.82 -6.17
N ASN A 20 1.42 25.82 -5.85
CA ASN A 20 1.85 27.20 -5.65
C ASN A 20 2.15 27.53 -4.19
N ILE A 21 1.79 26.64 -3.28
CA ILE A 21 2.05 26.80 -1.85
C ILE A 21 3.29 25.99 -1.52
N LYS A 22 4.36 26.69 -1.16
CA LYS A 22 5.62 26.05 -0.78
C LYS A 22 5.53 25.42 0.61
N PHE A 23 4.89 24.27 0.70
CA PHE A 23 5.04 23.42 1.87
C PHE A 23 6.28 22.54 1.70
N GLU A 24 7.02 22.40 2.75
CA GLU A 24 8.33 21.73 2.75
C GLU A 24 8.28 20.24 2.38
N LYS A 25 7.13 19.63 2.28
CA LYS A 25 7.00 18.17 2.14
C LYS A 25 6.20 17.69 0.94
N GLY A 26 6.29 18.39 -0.16
CA GLY A 26 5.78 17.85 -1.41
C GLY A 26 4.27 17.60 -1.45
N ARG A 27 3.85 16.79 -2.40
CA ARG A 27 2.44 16.54 -2.68
C ARG A 27 1.81 15.62 -1.64
N GLU A 28 0.53 15.84 -1.37
CA GLU A 28 -0.25 14.90 -0.57
C GLU A 28 -0.25 13.53 -1.23
N HIS A 29 -0.07 12.51 -0.41
CA HIS A 29 -0.10 11.13 -0.84
C HIS A 29 -1.20 10.40 -0.10
N ASP A 30 -2.11 9.81 -0.84
CA ASP A 30 -2.96 8.78 -0.31
C ASP A 30 -2.53 7.47 -0.94
N ARG A 31 -2.46 6.42 -0.14
CA ARG A 31 -2.02 5.10 -0.60
C ARG A 31 -2.98 4.05 -0.09
N GLN A 32 -3.26 3.08 -0.96
CA GLN A 32 -4.12 1.96 -0.61
C GLN A 32 -3.27 0.73 -0.35
N ALA A 33 -3.44 0.12 0.82
CA ALA A 33 -2.72 -1.10 1.18
C ALA A 33 -3.35 -2.30 0.46
N LEU A 34 -2.50 -3.25 0.04
CA LEU A 34 -2.99 -4.53 -0.47
C LEU A 34 -3.50 -5.43 0.65
N GLY A 35 -3.18 -5.11 1.89
CA GLY A 35 -3.75 -5.77 3.06
C GLY A 35 -2.94 -6.94 3.63
N PHE A 36 -1.70 -7.12 3.17
CA PHE A 36 -0.83 -8.16 3.70
C PHE A 36 0.61 -7.67 3.79
N ILE A 37 1.44 -8.42 4.49
CA ILE A 37 2.88 -8.18 4.57
C ILE A 37 3.57 -9.15 3.63
N LEU A 38 4.38 -8.60 2.73
CA LEU A 38 5.21 -9.40 1.81
C LEU A 38 6.49 -9.79 2.55
N PRO A 39 6.71 -11.08 2.82
CA PRO A 39 7.93 -11.50 3.50
C PRO A 39 9.18 -11.24 2.66
N ALA A 40 10.31 -11.11 3.34
CA ALA A 40 11.61 -10.99 2.68
C ALA A 40 11.82 -12.11 1.67
N ASN A 41 12.37 -11.76 0.51
CA ASN A 41 12.73 -12.71 -0.57
C ASN A 41 11.54 -13.46 -1.16
N THR A 42 10.34 -12.91 -1.02
CA THR A 42 9.10 -13.44 -1.62
C THR A 42 8.71 -12.59 -2.82
N GLN A 43 8.35 -13.23 -3.92
CA GLN A 43 7.96 -12.54 -5.15
C GLN A 43 6.48 -12.19 -5.14
N LEU A 44 6.17 -10.97 -5.52
CA LEU A 44 4.81 -10.49 -5.77
C LEU A 44 4.65 -10.24 -7.27
N GLN A 45 3.63 -10.83 -7.87
CA GLN A 45 3.26 -10.58 -9.27
C GLN A 45 2.05 -9.67 -9.32
N ILE A 46 2.11 -8.65 -10.16
CA ILE A 46 1.10 -7.60 -10.19
C ILE A 46 1.01 -7.00 -11.60
N ARG A 47 -0.20 -6.57 -11.98
CA ARG A 47 -0.42 -5.82 -13.22
C ARG A 47 -1.58 -4.86 -13.06
N GLN A 48 -1.62 -3.87 -13.95
CA GLN A 48 -2.74 -2.93 -14.06
C GLN A 48 -3.38 -3.12 -15.43
N PRO A 49 -4.56 -3.76 -15.51
CA PRO A 49 -5.15 -4.11 -16.82
C PRO A 49 -5.62 -2.92 -17.64
N ASN A 50 -5.89 -1.78 -17.01
CA ASN A 50 -6.39 -0.59 -17.68
C ASN A 50 -5.69 0.65 -17.12
N ASN A 51 -5.06 1.43 -18.01
CA ASN A 51 -4.29 2.60 -17.62
C ASN A 51 -4.89 3.92 -18.12
N ASN A 52 -6.20 4.00 -18.34
CA ASN A 52 -6.85 5.22 -18.83
C ASN A 52 -6.59 6.43 -17.94
N ALA A 53 -6.49 6.22 -16.63
CA ALA A 53 -6.17 7.26 -15.65
C ALA A 53 -4.66 7.43 -15.41
N GLY A 54 -3.83 6.72 -16.16
CA GLY A 54 -2.38 6.70 -15.99
C GLY A 54 -1.89 5.40 -15.36
N ASN A 55 -0.57 5.24 -15.34
CA ASN A 55 0.06 4.05 -14.78
C ASN A 55 0.25 4.25 -13.27
N ALA A 56 -0.34 3.36 -12.48
CA ALA A 56 -0.21 3.38 -11.04
C ALA A 56 1.19 2.94 -10.62
N ARG A 57 1.56 3.28 -9.40
CA ARG A 57 2.83 2.88 -8.82
C ARG A 57 2.60 2.02 -7.60
N LEU A 58 3.23 0.86 -7.60
CA LEU A 58 3.31 0.00 -6.44
C LEU A 58 4.50 0.46 -5.59
N ARG A 59 4.29 0.55 -4.26
CA ARG A 59 5.36 0.81 -3.30
C ARG A 59 5.41 -0.29 -2.28
N LEU A 60 6.62 -0.76 -2.01
CA LEU A 60 6.87 -1.67 -0.91
C LEU A 60 7.52 -0.87 0.21
N LEU A 61 6.77 -0.63 1.27
CA LEU A 61 7.22 0.16 2.43
C LEU A 61 7.76 -0.73 3.52
N CYS A 62 8.79 -0.26 4.20
CA CYS A 62 9.46 -0.96 5.29
C CYS A 62 9.83 0.02 6.39
N ASN A 63 10.72 -0.36 7.31
CA ASN A 63 11.10 0.48 8.45
C ASN A 63 11.86 1.76 8.06
N ASP A 64 12.52 1.73 6.92
CA ASP A 64 13.44 2.80 6.51
C ASP A 64 13.22 3.10 5.04
N SER A 65 13.29 4.37 4.68
CA SER A 65 13.18 4.80 3.28
C SER A 65 14.25 4.17 2.39
N ALA A 66 15.39 3.79 2.95
CA ALA A 66 16.45 3.13 2.19
C ALA A 66 16.07 1.73 1.69
N CYS A 67 15.13 1.06 2.33
CA CYS A 67 14.66 -0.27 1.89
C CYS A 67 13.42 -0.23 1.02
N GLU A 68 12.82 0.94 0.80
CA GLU A 68 11.63 1.07 -0.03
C GLU A 68 11.94 0.76 -1.49
N LYS A 69 11.00 0.09 -2.13
CA LYS A 69 11.02 -0.14 -3.57
C LYS A 69 9.74 0.34 -4.21
N SER A 70 9.83 0.77 -5.44
CA SER A 70 8.65 1.15 -6.22
C SER A 70 8.72 0.56 -7.62
N LEU A 71 7.54 0.38 -8.22
CA LEU A 71 7.39 -0.20 -9.55
C LEU A 71 6.23 0.49 -10.25
N THR A 72 6.47 1.03 -11.42
CA THR A 72 5.39 1.57 -12.25
C THR A 72 4.68 0.42 -12.95
N LEU A 73 3.37 0.33 -12.76
CA LEU A 73 2.56 -0.77 -13.27
C LEU A 73 2.17 -0.55 -14.73
N ASN A 74 1.95 -1.67 -15.42
CA ASN A 74 1.40 -1.67 -16.77
C ASN A 74 0.49 -2.90 -16.94
N GLY A 75 0.02 -3.15 -18.17
CA GLY A 75 -0.88 -4.26 -18.46
C GLY A 75 -0.25 -5.65 -18.38
N ASN A 76 1.06 -5.72 -18.35
CA ASN A 76 1.78 -6.99 -18.28
C ASN A 76 2.07 -7.38 -16.83
N TRP A 77 2.13 -8.68 -16.57
CA TRP A 77 2.55 -9.18 -15.27
C TRP A 77 3.99 -8.77 -14.99
N GLN A 78 4.21 -8.13 -13.85
CA GLN A 78 5.51 -7.73 -13.38
C GLN A 78 5.76 -8.38 -12.03
N THR A 79 7.03 -8.68 -11.75
CA THR A 79 7.44 -9.35 -10.53
C THR A 79 8.34 -8.42 -9.72
N ILE A 80 8.10 -8.34 -8.42
CA ILE A 80 8.90 -7.54 -7.50
C ILE A 80 9.14 -8.33 -6.20
N SER A 81 10.29 -8.14 -5.60
CA SER A 81 10.62 -8.70 -4.29
C SER A 81 11.59 -7.78 -3.57
N THR A 82 11.70 -7.94 -2.26
CA THR A 82 12.68 -7.21 -1.45
C THR A 82 13.44 -8.18 -0.56
N THR A 83 14.51 -7.68 0.04
CA THR A 83 15.32 -8.47 0.99
C THR A 83 14.83 -8.35 2.42
N VAL A 84 13.81 -7.56 2.68
CA VAL A 84 13.22 -7.32 4.01
C VAL A 84 11.71 -7.46 3.92
N ASP A 85 11.07 -7.73 5.06
CA ASP A 85 9.60 -7.70 5.13
C ASP A 85 9.11 -6.30 4.76
N SER A 86 8.08 -6.23 3.92
CA SER A 86 7.54 -4.97 3.43
C SER A 86 6.03 -5.03 3.31
N VAL A 87 5.41 -3.86 3.24
CA VAL A 87 3.96 -3.74 3.07
C VAL A 87 3.69 -3.11 1.70
N PRO A 88 2.97 -3.82 0.80
CA PRO A 88 2.65 -3.28 -0.51
C PRO A 88 1.52 -2.24 -0.44
N PHE A 89 1.73 -1.12 -1.11
CA PHE A 89 0.74 -0.05 -1.27
C PHE A 89 0.65 0.35 -2.73
N ILE A 90 -0.53 0.82 -3.12
CA ILE A 90 -0.73 1.48 -4.41
C ILE A 90 -0.81 2.98 -4.16
N ASP A 91 0.09 3.74 -4.80
CA ASP A 91 0.03 5.20 -4.74
C ASP A 91 -1.21 5.72 -5.45
N THR A 92 -1.86 6.71 -4.89
CA THR A 92 -3.00 7.34 -5.50
C THR A 92 -2.58 8.10 -6.75
N LEU A 93 -3.29 7.85 -7.85
CA LEU A 93 -3.14 8.63 -9.06
C LEU A 93 -3.95 9.91 -8.94
N PHE A 94 -3.36 11.01 -9.38
CA PHE A 94 -4.05 12.29 -9.48
C PHE A 94 -4.46 12.52 -10.94
N PHE A 95 -5.75 12.48 -11.17
CA PHE A 95 -6.33 12.60 -12.50
C PHE A 95 -7.41 13.68 -12.47
N ALA A 96 -7.46 14.53 -13.49
CA ALA A 96 -8.29 15.74 -13.48
C ALA A 96 -9.76 15.50 -13.12
N GLN A 97 -10.31 14.36 -13.50
CA GLN A 97 -11.72 14.01 -13.25
C GLN A 97 -11.93 13.04 -12.11
N GLY A 98 -10.86 12.53 -11.52
CA GLY A 98 -10.95 11.43 -10.59
C GLY A 98 -11.40 10.15 -11.27
N GLY A 99 -11.72 9.12 -10.49
CA GLY A 99 -12.25 7.87 -11.01
C GLY A 99 -11.65 6.65 -10.34
N GLU A 100 -12.00 5.48 -10.88
CA GLU A 100 -11.53 4.21 -10.37
C GLU A 100 -10.61 3.54 -11.38
N PHE A 101 -9.68 2.75 -10.88
CA PHE A 101 -8.86 1.86 -11.67
C PHE A 101 -8.65 0.56 -10.91
N SER A 102 -8.28 -0.50 -11.60
CA SER A 102 -8.10 -1.81 -10.99
C SER A 102 -6.65 -2.25 -11.07
N VAL A 103 -6.22 -2.96 -10.04
CA VAL A 103 -4.93 -3.63 -9.99
C VAL A 103 -5.20 -5.09 -9.69
N ILE A 104 -4.54 -5.99 -10.42
CA ILE A 104 -4.67 -7.43 -10.20
C ILE A 104 -3.31 -7.94 -9.72
N TYR A 105 -3.32 -8.67 -8.61
CA TYR A 105 -2.10 -9.25 -8.08
C TYR A 105 -2.32 -10.71 -7.68
N ARG A 106 -1.24 -11.47 -7.69
CA ARG A 106 -1.21 -12.85 -7.20
C ARG A 106 -0.64 -12.84 -5.80
N GLN A 107 -1.54 -13.06 -4.83
CA GLN A 107 -1.12 -13.06 -3.43
C GLN A 107 -0.21 -14.26 -3.18
N PRO A 108 1.03 -14.07 -2.71
CA PRO A 108 1.91 -15.17 -2.40
C PRO A 108 1.32 -16.06 -1.31
N THR A 109 1.52 -17.37 -1.41
CA THR A 109 1.11 -18.29 -0.34
C THR A 109 1.88 -18.04 0.95
N SER A 110 3.15 -17.60 0.84
CA SER A 110 3.95 -17.11 1.96
C SER A 110 3.68 -15.62 2.16
N ASN A 111 2.62 -15.29 2.87
CA ASN A 111 2.36 -13.91 3.27
C ASN A 111 2.08 -13.87 4.77
N LYS A 112 2.18 -12.67 5.35
CA LYS A 112 1.88 -12.45 6.77
C LYS A 112 0.70 -11.50 6.86
N ASN A 113 -0.11 -11.69 7.90
CA ASN A 113 -1.22 -10.80 8.17
C ASN A 113 -0.72 -9.41 8.55
N LEU A 114 -1.41 -8.38 8.05
CA LEU A 114 -1.19 -7.00 8.44
C LEU A 114 -2.31 -6.62 9.40
N PRO A 115 -2.02 -6.53 10.72
CA PRO A 115 -3.03 -6.04 11.67
C PRO A 115 -3.49 -4.65 11.28
N HIS A 116 -4.79 -4.43 11.28
CA HIS A 116 -5.40 -3.19 10.80
C HIS A 116 -6.38 -2.68 11.85
N TRP A 117 -6.13 -1.50 12.37
CA TRP A 117 -7.01 -0.81 13.28
C TRP A 117 -7.70 0.36 12.57
N ARG A 118 -9.00 0.44 12.74
CA ARG A 118 -9.81 1.57 12.26
C ARG A 118 -10.41 2.29 13.44
N LYS A 119 -10.62 3.59 13.30
CA LYS A 119 -11.26 4.41 14.31
C LYS A 119 -12.59 3.79 14.76
N GLY A 120 -12.78 3.68 16.06
CA GLY A 120 -13.96 3.06 16.66
C GLY A 120 -13.79 1.60 17.07
N GLN A 121 -12.70 0.95 16.65
CA GLN A 121 -12.40 -0.42 17.10
C GLN A 121 -11.70 -0.39 18.46
N SER A 122 -11.75 -1.52 19.17
CA SER A 122 -11.06 -1.67 20.45
C SER A 122 -9.55 -1.63 20.27
N GLU A 123 -8.89 -0.71 20.95
CA GLU A 123 -7.44 -0.60 20.97
C GLU A 123 -6.79 -1.81 21.64
N ASP A 124 -7.34 -2.24 22.78
CA ASP A 124 -6.79 -3.37 23.53
C ASP A 124 -6.84 -4.66 22.71
N ALA A 125 -7.96 -4.93 22.05
CA ALA A 125 -8.09 -6.10 21.20
C ALA A 125 -7.13 -6.04 20.00
N PHE A 126 -6.92 -4.86 19.43
CA PHE A 126 -5.99 -4.68 18.33
C PHE A 126 -4.54 -4.95 18.77
N PHE A 127 -4.10 -4.37 19.88
CA PHE A 127 -2.74 -4.58 20.37
C PHE A 127 -2.49 -6.03 20.77
N GLN A 128 -3.49 -6.68 21.36
CA GLN A 128 -3.39 -8.09 21.70
C GLN A 128 -3.22 -8.95 20.43
N THR A 129 -4.01 -8.70 19.41
CA THR A 129 -3.92 -9.41 18.14
C THR A 129 -2.56 -9.18 17.47
N TRP A 130 -2.09 -7.94 17.47
CA TRP A 130 -0.79 -7.61 16.91
C TRP A 130 0.34 -8.35 17.62
N GLU A 131 0.30 -8.37 18.95
CA GLU A 131 1.28 -9.09 19.75
C GLU A 131 1.24 -10.61 19.50
N GLU A 132 0.04 -11.19 19.48
CA GLU A 132 -0.15 -12.62 19.23
C GLU A 132 0.35 -13.05 17.86
N GLN A 133 0.12 -12.24 16.84
CA GLN A 133 0.56 -12.52 15.47
C GLN A 133 2.05 -12.22 15.27
N ALA A 134 2.67 -11.50 16.19
CA ALA A 134 4.07 -11.07 16.10
C ALA A 134 4.39 -10.43 14.74
N SER A 135 3.45 -9.67 14.20
CA SER A 135 3.60 -9.04 12.90
C SER A 135 4.60 -7.89 12.96
N PRO A 136 5.51 -7.76 11.97
CA PRO A 136 6.49 -6.67 11.97
C PRO A 136 5.88 -5.29 11.72
N PHE A 137 4.66 -5.22 11.21
CA PHE A 137 3.97 -3.97 10.91
C PHE A 137 2.50 -4.04 11.31
N ALA A 138 1.90 -2.89 11.52
CA ALA A 138 0.46 -2.74 11.63
C ALA A 138 0.02 -1.45 10.95
N LEU A 139 -1.22 -1.41 10.49
CA LEU A 139 -1.81 -0.27 9.82
C LEU A 139 -2.87 0.36 10.73
N LEU A 140 -2.72 1.65 10.99
CA LEU A 140 -3.72 2.44 11.71
C LEU A 140 -4.43 3.35 10.71
N GLU A 141 -5.76 3.29 10.68
CA GLU A 141 -6.56 4.10 9.78
C GLU A 141 -7.48 5.02 10.59
N LEU A 142 -7.25 6.32 10.47
CA LEU A 142 -8.07 7.38 10.99
C LEU A 142 -8.89 8.00 9.86
N ASP A 143 -9.74 8.99 10.18
CA ASP A 143 -10.63 9.60 9.18
C ASP A 143 -9.89 10.17 7.96
N ARG A 144 -8.71 10.75 8.17
CA ARG A 144 -7.95 11.45 7.13
C ARG A 144 -6.50 11.01 6.99
N VAL A 145 -6.05 10.09 7.84
CA VAL A 145 -4.63 9.71 7.90
C VAL A 145 -4.53 8.22 8.12
N ARG A 146 -3.56 7.60 7.48
CA ARG A 146 -3.16 6.22 7.71
C ARG A 146 -1.72 6.19 8.18
N PHE A 147 -1.45 5.37 9.18
CA PHE A 147 -0.10 5.17 9.69
C PHE A 147 0.30 3.71 9.53
N LEU A 148 1.44 3.50 8.92
CA LEU A 148 2.10 2.20 8.95
C LEU A 148 3.12 2.22 10.07
N LEU A 149 2.90 1.37 11.08
CA LEU A 149 3.74 1.33 12.27
C LEU A 149 4.59 0.07 12.28
N PRO A 150 5.91 0.20 12.47
CA PRO A 150 6.74 -0.97 12.73
C PRO A 150 6.57 -1.41 14.18
N TRP A 151 6.74 -2.70 14.42
CA TRP A 151 6.78 -3.22 15.78
C TRP A 151 8.13 -2.83 16.41
N ALA A 152 8.07 -1.93 17.37
CA ALA A 152 9.25 -1.49 18.12
C ALA A 152 9.27 -2.16 19.49
N ARG A 153 10.35 -2.83 19.78
CA ARG A 153 10.63 -3.34 21.11
C ARG A 153 11.74 -2.55 21.76
#